data_a976dc51d5243cd68e78abdd4c1742e1
#
_entry.id   a976dc51d5243cd68e78abdd4c1742e1
#
_cell.length_a   1.000
_cell.length_b   1.000
_cell.length_c   1.000
_cell.angle_alpha   90.00
_cell.angle_beta   90.00
_cell.angle_gamma   90.00
#
_symmetry.space_group_name_H-M   'P 1'
#
loop_
_entity.id
_entity.type
_entity.pdbx_description
1 polymer ?
#
loop_
_entity_poly.entity_id
_entity_poly.type
_entity_poly.pdbx_seq_one_letter_code
_entity_poly.pdbx_strand_id
1 'polypeptide(L)'
;MVMLMTNSGIQIALGVSTTHYTGKCSEWGKLRYTTHNLDINGLVEKIKQGYCFTHTFNSISADGTWGCKEKTIKNFKSTSTIFIDVDNSSITATNFFASVSPQPTILYTTPSNIDGEKNRFRLIYVYECHITDNETYRHEVAKISKSIQA
;
A
#
# COMPACT_ATOMS: atom_id res chain seq x y z
N MET A 1 -4.01 -6.86 12.33
CA MET A 1 -5.33 -7.23 11.78
C MET A 1 -5.37 -6.87 10.30
N VAL A 2 -5.88 -7.74 9.48
CA VAL A 2 -6.07 -7.52 8.05
C VAL A 2 -7.54 -7.77 7.71
N MET A 3 -8.16 -6.82 7.03
CA MET A 3 -9.52 -6.92 6.53
C MET A 3 -9.48 -6.80 5.01
N LEU A 4 -10.24 -7.61 4.30
CA LEU A 4 -10.25 -7.60 2.85
C LEU A 4 -11.67 -7.75 2.27
N MET A 5 -11.87 -7.15 1.12
CA MET A 5 -12.97 -7.41 0.22
C MET A 5 -12.57 -8.55 -0.72
N THR A 6 -13.44 -9.56 -0.87
CA THR A 6 -13.15 -10.69 -1.75
C THR A 6 -13.14 -10.24 -3.20
N ASN A 7 -12.00 -10.36 -3.86
CA ASN A 7 -11.88 -10.10 -5.29
C ASN A 7 -10.82 -11.04 -5.87
N SER A 8 -11.24 -12.19 -6.35
CA SER A 8 -10.36 -13.21 -6.90
C SER A 8 -9.96 -12.91 -8.34
N GLY A 9 -8.74 -13.25 -8.72
CA GLY A 9 -8.25 -13.25 -10.10
C GLY A 9 -7.52 -12.00 -10.54
N ILE A 10 -7.45 -10.93 -9.73
CA ILE A 10 -6.65 -9.74 -10.05
C ILE A 10 -5.18 -10.00 -9.72
N GLN A 11 -4.29 -9.69 -10.68
CA GLN A 11 -2.85 -9.69 -10.49
C GLN A 11 -2.37 -8.27 -10.21
N ILE A 12 -1.61 -8.12 -9.13
CA ILE A 12 -1.13 -6.84 -8.63
C ILE A 12 0.38 -6.77 -8.85
N ALA A 13 0.83 -5.82 -9.67
CA ALA A 13 2.25 -5.53 -9.85
C ALA A 13 2.65 -4.42 -8.87
N LEU A 14 3.59 -4.72 -7.97
CA LEU A 14 4.07 -3.75 -6.99
C LEU A 14 5.51 -4.08 -6.58
N GLY A 15 6.17 -3.10 -5.96
CA GLY A 15 7.45 -3.29 -5.31
C GLY A 15 7.26 -3.88 -3.92
N VAL A 16 8.01 -4.92 -3.62
CA VAL A 16 8.06 -5.55 -2.31
C VAL A 16 9.48 -5.43 -1.77
N SER A 17 9.63 -5.03 -0.52
CA SER A 17 10.96 -4.92 0.10
C SER A 17 11.68 -6.26 0.11
N THR A 18 13.01 -6.22 -0.02
CA THR A 18 13.85 -7.43 0.03
C THR A 18 13.98 -7.98 1.44
N THR A 19 13.64 -7.19 2.46
CA THR A 19 13.64 -7.55 3.86
C THR A 19 12.25 -7.36 4.47
N HIS A 20 11.95 -8.10 5.53
CA HIS A 20 10.70 -7.98 6.28
C HIS A 20 10.99 -7.71 7.75
N TYR A 21 10.00 -7.19 8.47
CA TYR A 21 10.15 -6.75 9.86
C TYR A 21 9.04 -7.32 10.73
N THR A 22 9.42 -7.70 11.96
CA THR A 22 8.46 -7.97 13.02
C THR A 22 8.25 -6.67 13.81
N GLY A 23 7.15 -5.98 13.56
CA GLY A 23 6.88 -4.68 14.16
C GLY A 23 7.33 -3.52 13.28
N LYS A 24 7.71 -2.40 13.89
CA LYS A 24 8.03 -1.16 13.18
C LYS A 24 9.35 -1.25 12.43
N CYS A 25 9.35 -0.90 11.14
CA CYS A 25 10.57 -0.73 10.38
C CYS A 25 11.36 0.49 10.87
N SER A 26 12.63 0.31 11.20
CA SER A 26 13.52 1.38 11.66
C SER A 26 14.47 1.89 10.57
N GLU A 27 14.48 1.28 9.38
CA GLU A 27 15.48 1.53 8.34
C GLU A 27 14.87 1.92 6.99
N TRP A 28 13.86 2.79 7.00
CA TRP A 28 13.13 3.20 5.79
C TRP A 28 14.03 3.68 4.65
N GLY A 29 15.08 4.45 4.97
CA GLY A 29 15.99 5.00 3.97
C GLY A 29 16.91 3.98 3.30
N LYS A 30 17.03 2.78 3.87
CA LYS A 30 17.91 1.70 3.38
C LYS A 30 17.15 0.59 2.67
N LEU A 31 15.81 0.66 2.65
CA LEU A 31 15.00 -0.38 2.03
C LEU A 31 15.28 -0.48 0.53
N ARG A 32 15.42 -1.72 0.08
CA ARG A 32 15.46 -2.08 -1.34
C ARG A 32 14.21 -2.86 -1.69
N TYR A 33 13.76 -2.73 -2.93
CA TYR A 33 12.53 -3.34 -3.42
C TYR A 33 12.77 -4.09 -4.72
N THR A 34 11.96 -5.11 -4.95
CA THR A 34 11.87 -5.81 -6.24
C THR A 34 10.42 -5.84 -6.71
N THR A 35 10.21 -5.96 -8.01
CA THR A 35 8.85 -6.11 -8.57
C THR A 35 8.33 -7.51 -8.31
N HIS A 36 7.12 -7.59 -7.78
CA HIS A 36 6.36 -8.82 -7.61
C HIS A 36 5.01 -8.71 -8.32
N ASN A 37 4.53 -9.83 -8.83
CA ASN A 37 3.16 -9.98 -9.30
C ASN A 37 2.44 -10.91 -8.33
N LEU A 38 1.47 -10.37 -7.60
CA LEU A 38 0.77 -11.09 -6.54
C LEU A 38 -0.74 -11.04 -6.79
N ASP A 39 -1.44 -12.10 -6.43
CA ASP A 39 -2.87 -12.00 -6.22
C ASP A 39 -3.15 -11.35 -4.84
N ILE A 40 -4.43 -11.13 -4.53
CA ILE A 40 -4.80 -10.49 -3.26
C ILE A 40 -4.34 -11.34 -2.07
N ASN A 41 -4.46 -12.65 -2.13
CA ASN A 41 -4.03 -13.54 -1.06
C ASN A 41 -2.51 -13.49 -0.86
N GLY A 42 -1.75 -13.45 -1.95
CA GLY A 42 -0.29 -13.29 -1.91
C GLY A 42 0.12 -11.97 -1.27
N LEU A 43 -0.58 -10.87 -1.59
CA LEU A 43 -0.34 -9.57 -0.97
C LEU A 43 -0.66 -9.60 0.54
N VAL A 44 -1.78 -10.19 0.93
CA VAL A 44 -2.16 -10.34 2.35
C VAL A 44 -1.09 -11.13 3.12
N GLU A 45 -0.57 -12.22 2.55
CA GLU A 45 0.51 -12.98 3.19
C GLU A 45 1.80 -12.15 3.36
N LYS A 46 2.17 -11.35 2.37
CA LYS A 46 3.31 -10.43 2.48
C LYS A 46 3.09 -9.37 3.55
N ILE A 47 1.87 -8.83 3.67
CA ILE A 47 1.51 -7.89 4.74
C ILE A 47 1.70 -8.55 6.12
N LYS A 48 1.18 -9.75 6.30
CA LYS A 48 1.30 -10.50 7.56
C LYS A 48 2.76 -10.83 7.92
N GLN A 49 3.59 -11.06 6.92
CA GLN A 49 5.02 -11.33 7.10
C GLN A 49 5.84 -10.08 7.43
N GLY A 50 5.26 -8.88 7.29
CA GLY A 50 5.93 -7.62 7.64
C GLY A 50 6.76 -6.99 6.52
N TYR A 51 6.47 -7.31 5.26
CA TYR A 51 7.11 -6.65 4.12
C TYR A 51 6.58 -5.22 3.93
N CYS A 52 7.43 -4.37 3.36
CA CYS A 52 7.07 -3.02 2.94
C CYS A 52 6.82 -2.98 1.43
N PHE A 53 6.00 -2.02 0.99
CA PHE A 53 5.52 -1.98 -0.39
C PHE A 53 5.73 -0.60 -1.01
N THR A 54 5.86 -0.58 -2.33
CA THR A 54 5.92 0.63 -3.14
C THR A 54 5.33 0.35 -4.53
N HIS A 55 5.18 1.39 -5.33
CA HIS A 55 4.85 1.25 -6.74
C HIS A 55 6.04 0.67 -7.51
N THR A 56 5.87 0.36 -8.79
CA THR A 56 6.99 -0.05 -9.64
C THR A 56 7.68 1.18 -10.23
N PHE A 57 9.00 1.12 -10.34
CA PHE A 57 9.84 2.20 -10.85
C PHE A 57 10.78 1.70 -11.96
N ASN A 58 11.15 2.58 -12.88
CA ASN A 58 12.00 2.26 -14.04
C ASN A 58 13.50 2.27 -13.72
N SER A 59 13.93 3.11 -12.79
CA SER A 59 15.35 3.23 -12.44
C SER A 59 15.70 2.19 -11.40
N ILE A 60 16.36 1.13 -11.84
CA ILE A 60 16.74 0.00 -11.00
C ILE A 60 18.24 -0.27 -11.11
N SER A 61 18.82 -0.85 -10.07
CA SER A 61 20.20 -1.30 -10.03
C SER A 61 20.40 -2.53 -10.94
N ALA A 62 21.69 -2.89 -11.20
CA ALA A 62 22.04 -4.07 -11.98
C ALA A 62 21.47 -5.38 -11.41
N ASP A 63 21.21 -5.45 -10.10
CA ASP A 63 20.58 -6.59 -9.42
C ASP A 63 19.05 -6.63 -9.53
N GLY A 64 18.43 -5.69 -10.26
CA GLY A 64 16.98 -5.61 -10.41
C GLY A 64 16.24 -4.96 -9.25
N THR A 65 16.95 -4.36 -8.30
CA THR A 65 16.34 -3.68 -7.15
C THR A 65 16.37 -2.16 -7.29
N TRP A 66 15.50 -1.47 -6.54
CA TRP A 66 15.53 -0.01 -6.38
C TRP A 66 15.36 0.38 -4.92
N GLY A 67 15.76 1.59 -4.58
CA GLY A 67 15.63 2.14 -3.24
C GLY A 67 14.97 3.51 -3.22
N CYS A 68 15.08 4.23 -2.11
CA CYS A 68 14.45 5.53 -1.94
C CYS A 68 14.87 6.58 -2.98
N LYS A 69 16.12 6.52 -3.44
CA LYS A 69 16.64 7.47 -4.44
C LYS A 69 15.96 7.35 -5.80
N GLU A 70 15.53 6.15 -6.16
CA GLU A 70 14.88 5.87 -7.43
C GLU A 70 13.37 6.14 -7.41
N LYS A 71 12.76 6.28 -6.22
CA LYS A 71 11.34 6.55 -6.08
C LYS A 71 11.01 8.02 -6.36
N THR A 72 11.10 8.42 -7.60
CA THR A 72 10.81 9.77 -8.08
C THR A 72 9.73 9.76 -9.15
N ILE A 73 9.11 10.92 -9.39
CA ILE A 73 8.09 11.07 -10.44
C ILE A 73 8.64 10.66 -11.81
N LYS A 74 9.89 11.03 -12.10
CA LYS A 74 10.56 10.69 -13.37
C LYS A 74 10.70 9.19 -13.58
N ASN A 75 10.92 8.45 -12.52
CA ASN A 75 11.16 7.00 -12.56
C ASN A 75 9.89 6.19 -12.34
N PHE A 76 8.77 6.82 -12.03
CA PHE A 76 7.49 6.13 -11.83
C PHE A 76 7.12 5.33 -13.09
N LYS A 77 6.91 4.04 -12.92
CA LYS A 77 6.55 3.16 -14.02
C LYS A 77 5.04 2.92 -14.07
N SER A 78 4.50 2.32 -13.05
CA SER A 78 3.08 1.99 -12.98
C SER A 78 2.65 1.62 -11.58
N THR A 79 1.35 1.60 -11.38
CA THR A 79 0.74 0.99 -10.21
C THR A 79 -0.64 0.46 -10.55
N SER A 80 -1.05 -0.61 -9.91
CA SER A 80 -2.44 -1.07 -9.85
C SER A 80 -3.03 -0.91 -8.45
N THR A 81 -2.31 -0.22 -7.56
CA THR A 81 -2.73 -0.01 -6.17
C THR A 81 -2.60 1.45 -5.75
N ILE A 82 -3.50 1.88 -4.90
CA ILE A 82 -3.38 3.13 -4.15
C ILE A 82 -3.28 2.78 -2.68
N PHE A 83 -2.23 3.31 -2.02
CA PHE A 83 -2.01 3.19 -0.59
C PHE A 83 -2.37 4.50 0.10
N ILE A 84 -3.22 4.43 1.11
CA ILE A 84 -3.58 5.60 1.93
C ILE A 84 -3.34 5.27 3.39
N ASP A 85 -2.46 6.05 4.02
CA ASP A 85 -2.22 5.94 5.45
C ASP A 85 -3.23 6.79 6.21
N VAL A 86 -3.89 6.18 7.19
CA VAL A 86 -4.79 6.87 8.10
C VAL A 86 -4.14 6.89 9.47
N ASP A 87 -3.76 8.09 9.88
CA ASP A 87 -3.12 8.33 11.17
C ASP A 87 -4.08 9.06 12.11
N ASN A 88 -4.13 8.62 13.35
CA ASN A 88 -4.93 9.25 14.41
C ASN A 88 -6.43 9.35 14.07
N SER A 89 -7.00 8.30 13.49
CA SER A 89 -8.45 8.22 13.25
C SER A 89 -9.21 8.27 14.58
N SER A 90 -10.36 8.91 14.57
CA SER A 90 -11.30 8.92 15.72
C SER A 90 -12.03 7.58 15.89
N ILE A 91 -12.00 6.71 14.88
CA ILE A 91 -12.66 5.41 14.92
C ILE A 91 -11.65 4.28 14.68
N THR A 92 -11.97 3.10 15.19
CA THR A 92 -11.14 1.91 15.01
C THR A 92 -11.11 1.45 13.56
N ALA A 93 -10.09 0.68 13.20
CA ALA A 93 -9.95 0.11 11.87
C ALA A 93 -11.19 -0.72 11.45
N THR A 94 -11.77 -1.50 12.38
CA THR A 94 -12.96 -2.31 12.14
C THR A 94 -14.17 -1.44 11.78
N ASN A 95 -14.42 -0.40 12.55
CA ASN A 95 -15.55 0.51 12.31
C ASN A 95 -15.35 1.32 11.04
N PHE A 96 -14.12 1.75 10.78
CA PHE A 96 -13.78 2.46 9.55
C PHE A 96 -14.04 1.60 8.32
N PHE A 97 -13.57 0.35 8.30
CA PHE A 97 -13.77 -0.57 7.19
C PHE A 97 -15.25 -0.81 6.90
N ALA A 98 -16.07 -0.92 7.94
CA ALA A 98 -17.51 -1.15 7.81
C ALA A 98 -18.29 0.05 7.24
N SER A 99 -17.78 1.29 7.43
CA SER A 99 -18.53 2.51 7.13
C SER A 99 -17.95 3.35 5.99
N VAL A 100 -16.69 3.13 5.59
CA VAL A 100 -16.02 3.97 4.59
C VAL A 100 -16.55 3.72 3.17
N SER A 101 -16.65 4.79 2.40
CA SER A 101 -16.99 4.72 0.97
C SER A 101 -16.06 5.66 0.18
N PRO A 102 -15.39 5.19 -0.87
CA PRO A 102 -15.39 3.81 -1.35
C PRO A 102 -14.68 2.85 -0.39
N GLN A 103 -15.14 1.60 -0.33
CA GLN A 103 -14.53 0.59 0.52
C GLN A 103 -13.17 0.15 -0.05
N PRO A 104 -12.10 0.11 0.75
CA PRO A 104 -10.81 -0.38 0.28
C PRO A 104 -10.85 -1.89 0.01
N THR A 105 -9.99 -2.34 -0.88
CA THR A 105 -9.82 -3.78 -1.13
C THR A 105 -9.22 -4.48 0.08
N ILE A 106 -8.23 -3.84 0.71
CA ILE A 106 -7.56 -4.32 1.93
C ILE A 106 -7.44 -3.17 2.90
N LEU A 107 -7.67 -3.44 4.18
CA LEU A 107 -7.30 -2.57 5.28
C LEU A 107 -6.49 -3.38 6.29
N TYR A 108 -5.37 -2.82 6.75
CA TYR A 108 -4.60 -3.44 7.82
C TYR A 108 -4.04 -2.41 8.80
N THR A 109 -3.94 -2.82 10.06
CA THR A 109 -3.37 -1.98 11.11
C THR A 109 -1.85 -1.92 11.01
N THR A 110 -1.29 -0.75 11.23
CA THR A 110 0.16 -0.58 11.29
C THR A 110 0.70 -1.00 12.66
N PRO A 111 2.02 -1.28 12.80
CA PRO A 111 2.60 -1.68 14.08
C PRO A 111 2.41 -0.70 15.23
N SER A 112 2.15 0.58 14.92
CA SER A 112 1.90 1.62 15.94
C SER A 112 0.41 1.83 16.26
N ASN A 113 -0.47 0.98 15.74
CA ASN A 113 -1.91 1.05 16.04
C ASN A 113 -2.18 0.60 17.47
N ILE A 114 -2.99 1.37 18.20
CA ILE A 114 -3.56 1.02 19.50
C ILE A 114 -5.05 1.33 19.44
N ASP A 115 -5.88 0.30 19.34
CA ASP A 115 -7.33 0.43 19.13
C ASP A 115 -7.98 1.31 20.21
N GLY A 116 -8.75 2.30 19.76
CA GLY A 116 -9.45 3.24 20.62
C GLY A 116 -8.58 4.36 21.19
N GLU A 117 -7.27 4.26 21.12
CA GLU A 117 -6.32 5.24 21.65
C GLU A 117 -5.51 5.90 20.53
N LYS A 118 -4.92 5.09 19.66
CA LYS A 118 -4.09 5.55 18.54
C LYS A 118 -4.42 4.71 17.30
N ASN A 119 -5.54 5.03 16.69
CA ASN A 119 -6.00 4.28 15.52
C ASN A 119 -5.16 4.63 14.30
N ARG A 120 -4.33 3.68 13.86
CA ARG A 120 -3.46 3.80 12.69
C ARG A 120 -3.57 2.58 11.80
N PHE A 121 -3.94 2.81 10.55
CA PHE A 121 -4.12 1.74 9.60
C PHE A 121 -3.85 2.22 8.18
N ARG A 122 -3.63 1.28 7.29
CA ARG A 122 -3.41 1.55 5.88
C ARG A 122 -4.52 0.95 5.04
N LEU A 123 -4.98 1.72 4.06
CA LEU A 123 -5.95 1.31 3.06
C LEU A 123 -5.24 0.97 1.77
N ILE A 124 -5.63 -0.12 1.13
CA ILE A 124 -5.17 -0.49 -0.21
C ILE A 124 -6.38 -0.61 -1.12
N TYR A 125 -6.40 0.22 -2.17
CA TYR A 125 -7.35 0.15 -3.26
C TYR A 125 -6.68 -0.51 -4.45
N VAL A 126 -7.25 -1.60 -4.95
CA VAL A 126 -6.71 -2.34 -6.09
C VAL A 126 -7.54 -2.01 -7.33
N TYR A 127 -6.85 -1.66 -8.41
CA TYR A 127 -7.44 -1.35 -9.71
C TYR A 127 -7.20 -2.50 -10.68
N GLU A 128 -8.17 -2.78 -11.53
CA GLU A 128 -8.03 -3.77 -12.60
C GLU A 128 -7.06 -3.30 -13.70
N CYS A 129 -7.00 -1.97 -13.91
CA CYS A 129 -6.11 -1.35 -14.89
C CYS A 129 -4.89 -0.74 -14.22
N HIS A 130 -3.73 -0.82 -14.90
CA HIS A 130 -2.53 -0.15 -14.46
C HIS A 130 -2.61 1.36 -14.69
N ILE A 131 -2.29 2.14 -13.68
CA ILE A 131 -2.05 3.58 -13.79
C ILE A 131 -0.59 3.76 -14.18
N THR A 132 -0.33 4.35 -15.34
CA THR A 132 1.01 4.45 -15.93
C THR A 132 1.60 5.85 -15.88
N ASP A 133 0.84 6.85 -15.42
CA ASP A 133 1.34 8.21 -15.25
C ASP A 133 1.07 8.73 -13.84
N ASN A 134 2.01 9.53 -13.36
CA ASN A 134 1.97 10.03 -11.98
C ASN A 134 0.85 11.05 -11.76
N GLU A 135 0.46 11.81 -12.77
CA GLU A 135 -0.61 12.80 -12.66
C GLU A 135 -1.95 12.10 -12.40
N THR A 136 -2.29 11.09 -13.18
CA THR A 136 -3.48 10.26 -12.96
C THR A 136 -3.45 9.62 -11.57
N TYR A 137 -2.31 9.07 -11.16
CA TYR A 137 -2.14 8.51 -9.82
C TYR A 137 -2.45 9.51 -8.72
N ARG A 138 -1.87 10.71 -8.80
CA ARG A 138 -2.11 11.77 -7.80
C ARG A 138 -3.57 12.22 -7.79
N HIS A 139 -4.21 12.29 -8.95
CA HIS A 139 -5.61 12.64 -9.08
C HIS A 139 -6.51 11.60 -8.39
N GLU A 140 -6.26 10.31 -8.63
CA GLU A 140 -7.02 9.23 -7.99
C GLU A 140 -6.82 9.20 -6.47
N VAL A 141 -5.60 9.40 -5.98
CA VAL A 141 -5.32 9.52 -4.55
C VAL A 141 -6.12 10.67 -3.93
N ALA A 142 -6.11 11.84 -4.55
CA ALA A 142 -6.84 13.01 -4.05
C ALA A 142 -8.35 12.77 -4.02
N LYS A 143 -8.88 12.14 -5.06
CA LYS A 143 -10.31 11.81 -5.18
C LYS A 143 -10.76 10.85 -4.07
N ILE A 144 -10.01 9.78 -3.82
CA ILE A 144 -10.32 8.83 -2.76
C ILE A 144 -10.17 9.50 -1.39
N SER A 145 -9.07 10.20 -1.16
CA SER A 145 -8.82 10.89 0.12
C SER A 145 -9.93 11.86 0.48
N LYS A 146 -10.44 12.61 -0.50
CA LYS A 146 -11.58 13.51 -0.31
C LYS A 146 -12.87 12.74 0.04
N SER A 147 -13.12 11.62 -0.63
CA SER A 147 -14.32 10.81 -0.39
C SER A 147 -14.34 10.17 0.99
N ILE A 148 -13.20 9.68 1.48
CA ILE A 148 -13.12 9.01 2.79
C ILE A 148 -13.11 9.99 3.97
N GLN A 149 -12.80 11.26 3.75
CA GLN A 149 -12.87 12.31 4.77
C GLN A 149 -14.30 12.86 4.97
N ALA A 150 -15.14 12.65 4.01
CA ALA A 150 -16.53 13.02 4.09
C ALA A 150 -17.33 11.99 4.87
#